data_2a928ca5975789d21bf0e749ccee6baa
#
_entry.id   2a928ca5975789d21bf0e749ccee6baa
#
_cell.length_a   1.000
_cell.length_b   1.000
_cell.length_c   1.000
_cell.angle_alpha   90.00
_cell.angle_beta   90.00
_cell.angle_gamma   90.00
#
_symmetry.space_group_name_H-M   'P 1'
#
loop_
_entity.id
_entity.type
_entity.pdbx_description
1 polymer ?
#
loop_
_entity_poly.entity_id
_entity_poly.type
_entity_poly.pdbx_seq_one_letter_code
_entity_poly.pdbx_strand_id
1 'polypeptide(L)'
;NKGTWLPNKFSAGGVFNKKKRTTDITWVNDYKTVSYVNVPTIDLKKYHEVQKSSLVNVIDPITAFMRVIEKINDENTCDQNFKVFDGRRRYDLEIKTIGNSTIDNDRPKSYKGNVLICGLRVFPIGGHRLKTKWKPSEDKISDIKVFFGKNHNKDYVPVRVQIERWFGTVVIRLIRKNL
;
A
#
# COMPACT_ATOMS: atom_id res chain seq x y z
N ASN A 1 11.71 4.53 23.29
CA ASN A 1 10.78 3.64 22.55
C ASN A 1 9.88 4.51 21.71
N LYS A 2 10.15 4.62 20.41
CA LYS A 2 9.15 5.14 19.46
C LYS A 2 8.03 4.09 19.39
N GLY A 3 6.80 4.48 19.74
CA GLY A 3 5.67 3.58 19.66
C GLY A 3 5.37 3.24 18.19
N THR A 4 5.06 1.99 17.90
CA THR A 4 4.63 1.56 16.55
C THR A 4 3.35 2.26 16.13
N TRP A 5 3.26 2.71 14.89
CA TRP A 5 2.04 3.31 14.32
C TRP A 5 0.85 2.37 14.45
N LEU A 6 -0.21 2.84 15.09
CA LEU A 6 -1.46 2.11 15.29
C LEU A 6 -2.59 2.84 14.57
N PRO A 7 -3.50 2.10 13.87
CA PRO A 7 -4.63 2.72 13.20
C PRO A 7 -5.70 3.10 14.24
N ASN A 8 -6.28 4.28 14.09
CA ASN A 8 -7.39 4.73 14.91
C ASN A 8 -8.64 4.94 14.05
N LYS A 9 -8.51 5.79 13.03
CA LYS A 9 -9.56 6.06 12.06
C LYS A 9 -8.96 6.22 10.68
N PHE A 10 -9.61 5.63 9.68
CA PHE A 10 -9.26 5.80 8.27
C PHE A 10 -10.51 6.20 7.49
N SER A 11 -10.39 7.27 6.70
CA SER A 11 -11.45 7.73 5.81
C SER A 11 -10.88 7.91 4.41
N ALA A 12 -11.59 7.38 3.43
CA ALA A 12 -11.25 7.53 2.02
C ALA A 12 -12.48 7.88 1.19
N GLY A 13 -12.31 8.74 0.22
CA GLY A 13 -13.39 9.14 -0.68
C GLY A 13 -12.89 9.52 -2.06
N GLY A 14 -13.79 9.39 -3.05
CA GLY A 14 -13.50 9.75 -4.42
C GLY A 14 -14.70 9.60 -5.33
N VAL A 15 -14.53 9.99 -6.59
CA VAL A 15 -15.54 9.85 -7.64
C VAL A 15 -15.02 8.83 -8.66
N PHE A 16 -15.77 7.78 -8.89
CA PHE A 16 -15.47 6.77 -9.89
C PHE A 16 -16.70 6.53 -10.77
N ASN A 17 -16.54 6.69 -12.08
CA ASN A 17 -17.64 6.63 -13.06
C ASN A 17 -18.84 7.52 -12.65
N LYS A 18 -18.57 8.79 -12.31
CA LYS A 18 -19.54 9.79 -11.87
C LYS A 18 -20.28 9.44 -10.55
N LYS A 19 -19.92 8.37 -9.87
CA LYS A 19 -20.51 7.96 -8.59
C LYS A 19 -19.54 8.27 -7.46
N LYS A 20 -20.00 9.01 -6.46
CA LYS A 20 -19.27 9.26 -5.22
C LYS A 20 -19.12 7.94 -4.45
N ARG A 21 -17.94 7.68 -3.93
CA ARG A 21 -17.64 6.53 -3.07
C ARG A 21 -16.93 7.01 -1.83
N THR A 22 -17.37 6.55 -0.69
CA THR A 22 -16.69 6.80 0.59
C THR A 22 -16.53 5.51 1.36
N THR A 23 -15.54 5.50 2.21
CA THR A 23 -15.25 4.44 3.15
C THR A 23 -14.76 5.08 4.44
N ASP A 24 -15.35 4.69 5.57
CA ASP A 24 -14.92 5.08 6.90
C ASP A 24 -14.68 3.82 7.72
N ILE A 25 -13.51 3.74 8.37
CA ILE A 25 -13.12 2.63 9.25
C ILE A 25 -12.73 3.22 10.60
N THR A 26 -13.18 2.60 11.68
CA THR A 26 -12.79 2.93 13.05
C THR A 26 -12.32 1.66 13.74
N TRP A 27 -11.15 1.72 14.39
CA TRP A 27 -10.62 0.63 15.19
C TRP A 27 -11.16 0.71 16.61
N VAL A 28 -11.52 -0.43 17.15
CA VAL A 28 -12.07 -0.61 18.50
C VAL A 28 -11.37 -1.77 19.21
N ASN A 29 -11.61 -1.97 20.49
CA ASN A 29 -11.02 -3.05 21.29
C ASN A 29 -9.50 -3.11 21.17
N ASP A 30 -8.80 -2.05 21.54
CA ASP A 30 -7.34 -1.94 21.45
C ASP A 30 -6.79 -2.28 20.06
N TYR A 31 -7.44 -1.73 19.03
CA TYR A 31 -7.07 -1.88 17.62
C TYR A 31 -7.21 -3.32 17.06
N LYS A 32 -7.90 -4.21 17.77
CA LYS A 32 -8.05 -5.62 17.36
C LYS A 32 -9.18 -5.84 16.37
N THR A 33 -10.22 -5.03 16.44
CA THR A 33 -11.41 -5.15 15.57
C THR A 33 -11.75 -3.84 14.89
N VAL A 34 -12.51 -3.90 13.81
CA VAL A 34 -12.89 -2.72 13.05
C VAL A 34 -14.41 -2.63 12.89
N SER A 35 -14.93 -1.40 12.98
CA SER A 35 -16.24 -1.01 12.47
C SER A 35 -16.05 -0.19 11.19
N TYR A 36 -16.86 -0.42 10.16
CA TYR A 36 -16.69 0.29 8.90
C TYR A 36 -18.03 0.55 8.18
N VAL A 37 -18.04 1.63 7.40
CA VAL A 37 -19.18 2.02 6.55
C VAL A 37 -18.66 2.30 5.13
N ASN A 38 -19.40 1.78 4.15
CA ASN A 38 -19.14 2.04 2.72
C ASN A 38 -20.36 2.68 2.07
N VAL A 39 -20.15 3.75 1.31
CA VAL A 39 -21.17 4.37 0.47
C VAL A 39 -20.67 4.40 -0.98
N PRO A 40 -21.40 3.80 -1.93
CA PRO A 40 -22.49 2.84 -1.72
C PRO A 40 -21.99 1.53 -1.09
N THR A 41 -22.92 0.74 -0.56
CA THR A 41 -22.64 -0.62 -0.05
C THR A 41 -22.01 -1.49 -1.13
N ILE A 42 -21.26 -2.51 -0.73
CA ILE A 42 -20.60 -3.44 -1.66
C ILE A 42 -21.63 -4.42 -2.24
N ASP A 43 -21.66 -4.52 -3.56
CA ASP A 43 -22.53 -5.45 -4.28
C ASP A 43 -21.89 -6.87 -4.28
N LEU A 44 -22.37 -7.73 -3.39
CA LEU A 44 -21.86 -9.11 -3.25
C LEU A 44 -22.11 -9.99 -4.49
N LYS A 45 -22.96 -9.58 -5.43
CA LYS A 45 -23.08 -10.27 -6.72
C LYS A 45 -21.87 -10.04 -7.64
N LYS A 46 -21.02 -9.07 -7.33
CA LYS A 46 -19.84 -8.67 -8.13
C LYS A 46 -18.52 -8.83 -7.40
N TYR A 47 -18.55 -8.93 -6.08
CA TYR A 47 -17.34 -8.95 -5.25
C TYR A 47 -17.41 -10.09 -4.22
N HIS A 48 -16.27 -10.68 -3.93
CA HIS A 48 -16.15 -11.62 -2.82
C HIS A 48 -16.47 -10.92 -1.51
N GLU A 49 -17.19 -11.60 -0.64
CA GLU A 49 -17.46 -11.08 0.71
C GLU A 49 -16.17 -10.98 1.51
N VAL A 50 -16.08 -9.96 2.34
CA VAL A 50 -15.05 -9.85 3.37
C VAL A 50 -15.57 -10.46 4.66
N GLN A 51 -15.05 -11.62 5.02
CA GLN A 51 -15.46 -12.34 6.22
C GLN A 51 -15.06 -11.55 7.48
N LYS A 52 -15.98 -11.36 8.43
CA LYS A 52 -15.72 -10.61 9.69
C LYS A 52 -14.55 -11.21 10.48
N SER A 53 -14.39 -12.53 10.48
CA SER A 53 -13.27 -13.22 11.13
C SER A 53 -11.90 -12.83 10.55
N SER A 54 -11.83 -12.41 9.28
CA SER A 54 -10.60 -11.95 8.64
C SER A 54 -10.20 -10.52 9.00
N LEU A 55 -11.08 -9.78 9.69
CA LEU A 55 -10.89 -8.36 10.07
C LEU A 55 -10.27 -8.19 11.46
N VAL A 56 -9.70 -9.23 12.02
CA VAL A 56 -8.99 -9.16 13.31
C VAL A 56 -7.52 -8.80 13.09
N ASN A 57 -7.02 -7.83 13.86
CA ASN A 57 -5.65 -7.32 13.79
C ASN A 57 -5.26 -6.82 12.38
N VAL A 58 -6.18 -6.19 11.68
CA VAL A 58 -5.91 -5.52 10.40
C VAL A 58 -5.51 -4.07 10.62
N ILE A 59 -4.75 -3.53 9.68
CA ILE A 59 -4.42 -2.11 9.62
C ILE A 59 -4.88 -1.51 8.29
N ASP A 60 -4.98 -0.19 8.20
CA ASP A 60 -5.25 0.49 6.95
C ASP A 60 -3.98 0.63 6.08
N PRO A 61 -4.13 0.95 4.76
CA PRO A 61 -3.00 1.08 3.85
C PRO A 61 -2.00 2.18 4.26
N ILE A 62 -2.46 3.27 4.88
CA ILE A 62 -1.58 4.37 5.31
C ILE A 62 -0.75 3.95 6.52
N THR A 63 -1.38 3.30 7.51
CA THR A 63 -0.66 2.74 8.65
C THR A 63 0.38 1.71 8.21
N ALA A 64 0.05 0.83 7.25
CA ALA A 64 1.01 -0.12 6.69
C ALA A 64 2.21 0.62 6.06
N PHE A 65 1.93 1.65 5.27
CA PHE A 65 2.96 2.46 4.63
C PHE A 65 3.87 3.18 5.63
N MET A 66 3.30 3.78 6.69
CA MET A 66 4.07 4.45 7.74
C MET A 66 4.99 3.47 8.49
N ARG A 67 4.51 2.25 8.79
CA ARG A 67 5.33 1.20 9.39
C ARG A 67 6.50 0.75 8.51
N VAL A 68 6.29 0.71 7.19
CA VAL A 68 7.39 0.42 6.24
C VAL A 68 8.46 1.50 6.32
N ILE A 69 8.07 2.78 6.30
CA ILE A 69 9.02 3.90 6.42
C ILE A 69 9.79 3.83 7.75
N GLU A 70 9.08 3.58 8.86
CA GLU A 70 9.69 3.41 10.18
C GLU A 70 10.75 2.29 10.15
N LYS A 71 10.38 1.12 9.64
CA LYS A 71 11.31 -0.01 9.54
C LYS A 71 12.53 0.28 8.66
N ILE A 72 12.34 0.99 7.54
CA ILE A 72 13.47 1.38 6.69
C ILE A 72 14.40 2.35 7.43
N ASN A 73 13.86 3.32 8.16
CA ASN A 73 14.66 4.28 8.92
C ASN A 73 15.43 3.64 10.08
N ASP A 74 14.82 2.68 10.76
CA ASP A 74 15.40 2.05 11.95
C ASP A 74 16.36 0.91 11.58
N GLU A 75 16.03 0.09 10.59
CA GLU A 75 16.74 -1.16 10.29
C GLU A 75 17.32 -1.24 8.86
N ASN A 76 17.11 -0.22 8.02
CA ASN A 76 17.49 -0.19 6.61
C ASN A 76 16.96 -1.39 5.80
N THR A 77 15.78 -1.89 6.18
CA THR A 77 15.04 -2.96 5.51
C THR A 77 13.56 -2.65 5.47
N CYS A 78 12.84 -3.17 4.48
CA CYS A 78 11.38 -3.05 4.39
C CYS A 78 10.65 -4.38 4.62
N ASP A 79 11.36 -5.42 5.07
CA ASP A 79 10.83 -6.76 5.22
C ASP A 79 9.71 -6.83 6.27
N GLN A 80 8.46 -6.90 5.81
CA GLN A 80 7.27 -6.96 6.66
C GLN A 80 6.11 -7.67 5.97
N ASN A 81 5.18 -8.19 6.79
CA ASN A 81 3.91 -8.72 6.35
C ASN A 81 2.78 -8.03 7.12
N PHE A 82 1.73 -7.62 6.40
CA PHE A 82 0.59 -6.92 6.98
C PHE A 82 -0.72 -7.57 6.58
N LYS A 83 -1.66 -7.59 7.52
CA LYS A 83 -3.09 -7.79 7.25
C LYS A 83 -3.71 -6.43 7.00
N VAL A 84 -4.08 -6.14 5.75
CA VAL A 84 -4.57 -4.81 5.36
C VAL A 84 -6.06 -4.85 5.04
N PHE A 85 -6.78 -3.84 5.50
CA PHE A 85 -8.17 -3.61 5.15
C PHE A 85 -8.38 -2.14 4.76
N ASP A 86 -8.81 -1.90 3.52
CA ASP A 86 -9.08 -0.55 2.98
C ASP A 86 -10.56 -0.14 3.07
N GLY A 87 -11.37 -0.91 3.85
CA GLY A 87 -12.80 -0.74 4.01
C GLY A 87 -13.63 -1.46 2.95
N ARG A 88 -13.04 -1.83 1.83
CA ARG A 88 -13.69 -2.59 0.77
C ARG A 88 -13.00 -3.91 0.47
N ARG A 89 -11.68 -3.96 0.61
CA ARG A 89 -10.84 -5.12 0.30
C ARG A 89 -10.02 -5.50 1.52
N ARG A 90 -10.00 -6.77 1.80
CA ARG A 90 -9.10 -7.41 2.76
C ARG A 90 -8.03 -8.15 1.96
N TYR A 91 -6.77 -7.85 2.22
CA TYR A 91 -5.64 -8.51 1.58
C TYR A 91 -4.45 -8.60 2.54
N ASP A 92 -3.63 -9.60 2.35
CA ASP A 92 -2.32 -9.66 2.97
C ASP A 92 -1.32 -8.98 2.04
N LEU A 93 -0.40 -8.21 2.63
CA LEU A 93 0.64 -7.50 1.92
C LEU A 93 1.99 -8.00 2.41
N GLU A 94 2.74 -8.61 1.51
CA GLU A 94 4.13 -8.99 1.73
C GLU A 94 5.03 -7.91 1.14
N ILE A 95 6.01 -7.44 1.91
CA ILE A 95 7.00 -6.48 1.47
C ILE A 95 8.38 -7.04 1.77
N LYS A 96 9.29 -6.97 0.78
CA LYS A 96 10.66 -7.47 0.88
C LYS A 96 11.65 -6.47 0.33
N THR A 97 12.77 -6.34 0.99
CA THR A 97 13.94 -5.65 0.45
C THR A 97 14.50 -6.50 -0.69
N ILE A 98 14.57 -5.92 -1.90
CA ILE A 98 15.10 -6.61 -3.08
C ILE A 98 16.43 -6.04 -3.56
N GLY A 99 16.90 -4.96 -2.96
CA GLY A 99 18.24 -4.43 -3.21
C GLY A 99 18.36 -2.93 -3.03
N ASN A 100 19.51 -2.43 -3.40
CA ASN A 100 19.83 -1.01 -3.47
C ASN A 100 20.20 -0.64 -4.91
N SER A 101 19.99 0.62 -5.26
CA SER A 101 20.37 1.17 -6.58
C SER A 101 20.63 2.67 -6.46
N THR A 102 21.05 3.26 -7.59
CA THR A 102 21.14 4.70 -7.74
C THR A 102 20.22 5.16 -8.87
N ILE A 103 19.48 6.21 -8.64
CA ILE A 103 18.71 6.91 -9.69
C ILE A 103 19.54 8.12 -10.11
N ASP A 104 20.08 8.11 -11.34
CA ASP A 104 20.96 9.17 -11.81
C ASP A 104 20.20 10.29 -12.52
N ASN A 105 19.51 9.98 -13.62
CA ASN A 105 18.86 11.00 -14.43
C ASN A 105 17.63 10.45 -15.16
N ASP A 106 16.62 10.09 -14.39
CA ASP A 106 15.41 9.49 -14.96
C ASP A 106 14.53 10.54 -15.69
N ARG A 107 14.31 11.71 -15.07
CA ARG A 107 13.59 12.85 -15.65
C ARG A 107 13.97 14.16 -14.95
N PRO A 108 13.82 15.32 -15.63
CA PRO A 108 13.98 16.63 -14.99
C PRO A 108 13.13 16.75 -13.72
N LYS A 109 13.70 17.28 -12.64
CA LYS A 109 13.05 17.48 -11.32
C LYS A 109 12.65 16.20 -10.57
N SER A 110 12.96 14.98 -11.10
CA SER A 110 12.81 13.74 -10.35
C SER A 110 13.95 13.57 -9.34
N TYR A 111 13.76 12.61 -8.43
CA TYR A 111 14.79 12.27 -7.45
C TYR A 111 16.07 11.78 -8.13
N LYS A 112 17.22 12.17 -7.54
CA LYS A 112 18.55 11.63 -7.88
C LYS A 112 19.25 11.19 -6.60
N GLY A 113 19.92 10.07 -6.63
CA GLY A 113 20.68 9.52 -5.51
C GLY A 113 20.37 8.06 -5.20
N ASN A 114 20.95 7.58 -4.11
CA ASN A 114 20.83 6.20 -3.68
C ASN A 114 19.41 5.89 -3.19
N VAL A 115 18.93 4.70 -3.50
CA VAL A 115 17.60 4.23 -3.13
C VAL A 115 17.66 2.80 -2.61
N LEU A 116 16.83 2.52 -1.61
CA LEU A 116 16.45 1.17 -1.20
C LEU A 116 15.26 0.73 -2.04
N ILE A 117 15.27 -0.49 -2.57
CA ILE A 117 14.21 -1.04 -3.41
C ILE A 117 13.45 -2.08 -2.62
N CYS A 118 12.15 -1.86 -2.45
CA CYS A 118 11.22 -2.78 -1.82
C CYS A 118 10.29 -3.39 -2.86
N GLY A 119 10.21 -4.71 -2.90
CA GLY A 119 9.22 -5.42 -3.69
C GLY A 119 7.94 -5.62 -2.88
N LEU A 120 6.79 -5.61 -3.55
CA LEU A 120 5.48 -5.81 -2.93
C LEU A 120 4.72 -6.92 -3.62
N ARG A 121 4.06 -7.77 -2.82
CA ARG A 121 3.09 -8.76 -3.30
C ARG A 121 1.80 -8.69 -2.49
N VAL A 122 0.66 -8.72 -3.18
CA VAL A 122 -0.67 -8.62 -2.58
C VAL A 122 -1.39 -9.95 -2.70
N PHE A 123 -1.90 -10.47 -1.59
CA PHE A 123 -2.71 -11.68 -1.54
C PHE A 123 -4.15 -11.29 -1.19
N PRO A 124 -5.09 -11.29 -2.14
CA PRO A 124 -6.48 -10.92 -1.89
C PRO A 124 -7.17 -11.99 -1.04
N ILE A 125 -7.82 -11.55 0.05
CA ILE A 125 -8.57 -12.41 0.98
C ILE A 125 -10.08 -12.23 0.77
N GLY A 126 -10.54 -10.99 0.53
CA GLY A 126 -11.95 -10.68 0.29
C GLY A 126 -12.13 -9.30 -0.33
N GLY A 127 -13.32 -8.98 -0.81
CA GLY A 127 -13.64 -7.68 -1.41
C GLY A 127 -13.13 -7.48 -2.84
N HIS A 128 -12.43 -8.41 -3.43
CA HIS A 128 -12.01 -8.38 -4.83
C HIS A 128 -13.13 -8.86 -5.77
N ARG A 129 -13.02 -8.54 -7.05
CA ARG A 129 -14.04 -8.90 -8.05
C ARG A 129 -14.12 -10.42 -8.24
N LEU A 130 -15.34 -10.96 -8.33
CA LEU A 130 -15.61 -12.37 -8.63
C LEU A 130 -15.06 -12.78 -10.00
N LYS A 131 -15.24 -11.89 -11.01
CA LYS A 131 -14.76 -12.11 -12.39
C LYS A 131 -13.56 -11.20 -12.63
N THR A 132 -12.35 -11.72 -12.44
CA THR A 132 -11.11 -11.03 -12.76
C THR A 132 -10.16 -11.95 -13.51
N LYS A 133 -9.40 -11.39 -14.45
CA LYS A 133 -8.30 -12.08 -15.13
C LYS A 133 -7.01 -12.04 -14.30
N TRP A 134 -6.96 -11.21 -13.26
CA TRP A 134 -5.80 -11.11 -12.39
C TRP A 134 -5.68 -12.34 -11.50
N LYS A 135 -4.52 -12.95 -11.52
CA LYS A 135 -4.17 -14.12 -10.73
C LYS A 135 -2.99 -13.78 -9.81
N PRO A 136 -3.26 -13.41 -8.56
CA PRO A 136 -2.22 -12.97 -7.62
C PRO A 136 -1.17 -14.04 -7.32
N SER A 137 -1.49 -15.31 -7.51
CA SER A 137 -0.52 -16.41 -7.37
C SER A 137 0.59 -16.39 -8.42
N GLU A 138 0.38 -15.71 -9.55
CA GLU A 138 1.36 -15.56 -10.63
C GLU A 138 2.22 -14.30 -10.45
N ASP A 139 1.82 -13.36 -9.57
CA ASP A 139 2.58 -12.13 -9.29
C ASP A 139 3.87 -12.46 -8.53
N LYS A 140 4.99 -11.88 -9.00
CA LYS A 140 6.29 -11.96 -8.33
C LYS A 140 6.44 -10.78 -7.37
N ILE A 141 7.24 -10.96 -6.33
CA ILE A 141 7.54 -9.88 -5.38
C ILE A 141 8.18 -8.65 -6.07
N SER A 142 8.86 -8.88 -7.19
CA SER A 142 9.50 -7.83 -7.99
C SER A 142 8.60 -7.14 -9.01
N ASP A 143 7.35 -7.56 -9.19
CA ASP A 143 6.45 -6.97 -10.18
C ASP A 143 5.95 -5.58 -9.76
N ILE A 144 5.90 -5.32 -8.45
CA ILE A 144 5.66 -4.00 -7.89
C ILE A 144 6.87 -3.62 -7.05
N LYS A 145 7.56 -2.54 -7.44
CA LYS A 145 8.73 -2.01 -6.76
C LYS A 145 8.47 -0.60 -6.26
N VAL A 146 8.82 -0.35 -5.01
CA VAL A 146 8.86 1.01 -4.46
C VAL A 146 10.30 1.34 -4.15
N PHE A 147 10.75 2.47 -4.66
CA PHE A 147 12.10 2.99 -4.46
C PHE A 147 12.03 4.07 -3.38
N PHE A 148 12.73 3.85 -2.29
CA PHE A 148 12.82 4.78 -1.18
C PHE A 148 14.17 5.50 -1.23
N GLY A 149 14.13 6.81 -1.37
CA GLY A 149 15.30 7.69 -1.34
C GLY A 149 15.25 8.61 -0.14
N LYS A 150 16.39 9.18 0.26
CA LYS A 150 16.45 10.12 1.40
C LYS A 150 16.08 11.54 0.98
N ASN A 151 15.22 12.18 1.76
CA ASN A 151 14.91 13.60 1.63
C ASN A 151 16.03 14.46 2.25
N HIS A 152 15.84 15.79 2.33
CA HIS A 152 16.82 16.72 2.93
C HIS A 152 17.07 16.43 4.43
N ASN A 153 16.05 15.94 5.14
CA ASN A 153 16.14 15.60 6.56
C ASN A 153 16.75 14.22 6.79
N LYS A 154 17.22 13.56 5.73
CA LYS A 154 17.74 12.17 5.72
C LYS A 154 16.68 11.10 6.01
N ASP A 155 15.38 11.44 6.01
CA ASP A 155 14.30 10.47 6.13
C ASP A 155 14.03 9.78 4.79
N TYR A 156 13.74 8.50 4.83
CA TYR A 156 13.32 7.78 3.64
C TYR A 156 11.90 8.18 3.21
N VAL A 157 11.75 8.48 1.93
CA VAL A 157 10.48 8.77 1.29
C VAL A 157 10.37 7.99 -0.02
N PRO A 158 9.15 7.61 -0.46
CA PRO A 158 8.98 6.96 -1.74
C PRO A 158 9.23 7.96 -2.86
N VAL A 159 10.21 7.67 -3.70
CA VAL A 159 10.61 8.57 -4.80
C VAL A 159 10.18 8.04 -6.16
N ARG A 160 9.95 6.74 -6.26
CA ARG A 160 9.51 6.08 -7.50
C ARG A 160 8.72 4.83 -7.16
N VAL A 161 7.65 4.57 -7.93
CA VAL A 161 6.95 3.28 -7.95
C VAL A 161 7.02 2.73 -9.36
N GLN A 162 7.32 1.46 -9.49
CA GLN A 162 7.37 0.75 -10.76
C GLN A 162 6.47 -0.48 -10.68
N ILE A 163 5.59 -0.63 -11.66
CA ILE A 163 4.64 -1.75 -11.73
C ILE A 163 4.83 -2.43 -13.08
N GLU A 164 5.30 -3.65 -13.05
CA GLU A 164 5.47 -4.47 -14.25
C GLU A 164 4.18 -5.22 -14.57
N ARG A 165 3.78 -5.20 -15.82
CA ARG A 165 2.61 -5.90 -16.34
C ARG A 165 2.94 -6.47 -17.72
N TRP A 166 2.15 -7.44 -18.17
CA TRP A 166 2.33 -8.09 -19.46
C TRP A 166 2.34 -7.12 -20.66
N PHE A 167 1.72 -5.94 -20.52
CA PHE A 167 1.66 -4.92 -21.57
C PHE A 167 2.72 -3.81 -21.41
N GLY A 168 3.58 -3.89 -20.39
CA GLY A 168 4.64 -2.92 -20.15
C GLY A 168 4.76 -2.49 -18.69
N THR A 169 5.62 -1.51 -18.45
CA THR A 169 5.94 -1.00 -17.12
C THR A 169 5.30 0.36 -16.87
N VAL A 170 4.52 0.48 -15.80
CA VAL A 170 4.01 1.76 -15.30
C VAL A 170 5.00 2.32 -14.30
N VAL A 171 5.43 3.58 -14.49
CA VAL A 171 6.37 4.24 -13.58
C VAL A 171 5.77 5.54 -13.06
N ILE A 172 5.63 5.63 -11.74
CA ILE A 172 5.18 6.82 -11.01
C ILE A 172 6.42 7.43 -10.34
N ARG A 173 6.59 8.74 -10.40
CA ARG A 173 7.74 9.46 -9.84
C ARG A 173 7.31 10.61 -8.96
N LEU A 174 8.01 10.80 -7.85
CA LEU A 174 7.94 12.02 -7.08
C LEU A 174 8.72 13.11 -7.83
N ILE A 175 8.06 14.21 -8.16
CA ILE A 175 8.65 15.36 -8.85
C ILE A 175 8.69 16.53 -7.88
N ARG A 176 9.85 17.17 -7.73
CA ARG A 176 9.95 18.45 -7.01
C ARG A 176 9.23 19.54 -7.78
N LYS A 177 8.28 20.22 -7.14
CA LYS A 177 7.92 21.56 -7.55
C LYS A 177 9.05 22.49 -7.09
N ASN A 178 9.55 23.37 -7.96
CA ASN A 178 10.29 24.52 -7.49
C ASN A 178 9.30 25.36 -6.70
N LEU A 179 9.48 25.44 -5.40
CA LEU A 179 8.94 26.50 -4.57
C LEU A 179 9.83 27.71 -4.73
#